data_23b6972c267ab76f35dbf33ce355a8ce
#
_entry.id   23b6972c267ab76f35dbf33ce355a8ce
#
_cell.length_a   1.000
_cell.length_b   1.000
_cell.length_c   1.000
_cell.angle_alpha   90.00
_cell.angle_beta   90.00
_cell.angle_gamma   90.00
#
_symmetry.space_group_name_H-M   'P 1'
#
loop_
_entity.id
_entity.type
_entity.pdbx_description
1 polymer ?
#
loop_
_entity_poly.entity_id
_entity_poly.type
_entity_poly.pdbx_seq_one_letter_code
_entity_poly.pdbx_strand_id
1 'polypeptide(L)'
;DNGCAGSNLIKMKRRSFIKKVGLTAGTIISAPYILPSGRLFANTGARVVNHVVFVLFGGGIRNQEAVEQAFVAHQPGQSAEGNIMRNMLDGAPPTEGLDLFNYAGGNGMWNPVLSEPLSKQGAYFKEVLYREGPTGHYNGHTVAMTGVYTETGLNLNVNPEFPTVFEYYRKHSDPAQSALNAWWISEGLGPYPSLNYSRYPGYGAAYGANYMRPLTLFAEGMPGFRQLKDAVLYQPDDVARIDKVKSFLDRNFENNASELPGIQNPTDHREAIKAFYLETLEKVKSGTLEFPTPNNNPNLLTGDLMALTGAWEVLNRFAPELTVVNTTNLDICHSNFTGYLNFLHRADYGVGWLWNKIQNHPVLANDTIMVCIPEHGRNLAPNNLKDNNNLLAFDHTGDDNSRRVFSLIVGPEDKVVRQTFGTDGMPAAESVDIVPTIAHILGFYDDMPHGLLNGRVLTEAFL
;
A
#
# COMPACT_ATOMS: atom_id res chain seq x y z
N ASP A 1 -69.52 26.79 -27.42
CA ASP A 1 -68.99 25.70 -28.21
C ASP A 1 -67.52 25.72 -28.21
N ASN A 2 -66.96 25.11 -27.21
CA ASN A 2 -65.49 25.05 -26.97
C ASN A 2 -65.04 23.63 -27.12
N GLY A 3 -64.30 23.34 -28.19
CA GLY A 3 -63.61 22.07 -28.41
C GLY A 3 -62.26 22.01 -27.71
N CYS A 4 -62.14 21.15 -26.76
CA CYS A 4 -60.84 20.78 -26.17
C CYS A 4 -60.05 19.87 -27.11
N ALA A 5 -58.89 20.33 -27.57
CA ALA A 5 -57.92 19.52 -28.29
C ALA A 5 -57.13 18.63 -27.31
N GLY A 6 -57.36 17.33 -27.39
CA GLY A 6 -56.63 16.32 -26.64
C GLY A 6 -55.21 16.15 -27.17
N SER A 7 -54.20 16.34 -26.32
CA SER A 7 -52.82 16.04 -26.61
C SER A 7 -52.57 14.53 -26.60
N ASN A 8 -52.35 13.94 -27.77
CA ASN A 8 -51.92 12.57 -27.93
C ASN A 8 -50.45 12.44 -27.51
N LEU A 9 -50.20 12.03 -26.27
CA LEU A 9 -48.89 11.56 -25.80
C LEU A 9 -48.60 10.17 -26.41
N ILE A 10 -47.81 10.15 -27.46
CA ILE A 10 -47.30 8.90 -28.07
C ILE A 10 -46.37 8.23 -27.08
N LYS A 11 -46.85 7.17 -26.40
CA LYS A 11 -46.01 6.26 -25.59
C LYS A 11 -45.10 5.48 -26.54
N MET A 12 -43.87 5.97 -26.80
CA MET A 12 -42.85 5.20 -27.49
C MET A 12 -42.39 4.03 -26.60
N LYS A 13 -42.45 2.80 -27.12
CA LYS A 13 -41.92 1.61 -26.44
C LYS A 13 -40.40 1.70 -26.41
N ARG A 14 -39.81 1.36 -25.27
CA ARG A 14 -38.34 1.40 -24.96
C ARG A 14 -37.43 0.86 -26.08
N ARG A 15 -37.89 -0.16 -26.82
CA ARG A 15 -37.13 -0.76 -27.95
C ARG A 15 -37.06 0.11 -29.20
N SER A 16 -38.01 1.01 -29.45
CA SER A 16 -38.00 1.92 -30.61
C SER A 16 -37.15 3.16 -30.38
N PHE A 17 -36.93 3.56 -29.14
CA PHE A 17 -36.02 4.64 -28.79
C PHE A 17 -34.55 4.23 -29.04
N ILE A 18 -34.15 3.03 -28.59
CA ILE A 18 -32.81 2.50 -28.81
C ILE A 18 -32.45 2.30 -30.29
N LYS A 19 -33.43 1.92 -31.13
CA LYS A 19 -33.19 1.75 -32.57
C LYS A 19 -33.07 3.07 -33.36
N LYS A 20 -33.63 4.19 -32.85
CA LYS A 20 -33.54 5.50 -33.51
C LYS A 20 -32.29 6.30 -33.15
N VAL A 21 -31.66 6.03 -31.97
CA VAL A 21 -30.42 6.68 -31.53
C VAL A 21 -29.18 6.03 -32.17
N GLY A 22 -29.29 4.78 -32.65
CA GLY A 22 -28.18 4.03 -33.25
C GLY A 22 -27.87 4.30 -34.71
N LEU A 23 -28.52 5.25 -35.38
CA LEU A 23 -28.45 5.42 -36.84
C LEU A 23 -28.00 6.81 -37.31
N THR A 24 -27.43 7.63 -36.45
CA THR A 24 -26.77 8.88 -36.87
C THR A 24 -25.28 8.79 -36.64
N ALA A 25 -24.56 8.84 -37.73
CA ALA A 25 -23.12 8.64 -37.83
C ALA A 25 -22.29 9.56 -36.95
N GLY A 26 -21.28 8.98 -36.31
CA GLY A 26 -19.96 9.57 -36.24
C GLY A 26 -19.66 10.58 -35.13
N THR A 27 -20.41 10.62 -34.02
CA THR A 27 -19.93 11.19 -32.75
C THR A 27 -20.37 10.29 -31.62
N ILE A 28 -19.45 9.66 -30.96
CA ILE A 28 -19.69 8.93 -29.71
C ILE A 28 -19.97 9.98 -28.64
N ILE A 29 -21.24 10.39 -28.55
CA ILE A 29 -21.73 11.06 -27.35
C ILE A 29 -21.98 9.94 -26.36
N SER A 30 -21.11 9.77 -25.38
CA SER A 30 -21.34 8.91 -24.24
C SER A 30 -22.59 9.41 -23.50
N ALA A 31 -23.73 8.81 -23.78
CA ALA A 31 -24.96 9.12 -23.04
C ALA A 31 -24.79 8.60 -21.60
N PRO A 32 -25.05 9.41 -20.57
CA PRO A 32 -24.96 8.95 -19.19
C PRO A 32 -25.93 7.79 -18.95
N TYR A 33 -25.42 6.68 -18.45
CA TYR A 33 -26.23 5.54 -18.08
C TYR A 33 -26.82 5.78 -16.68
N ILE A 34 -28.12 5.83 -16.58
CA ILE A 34 -28.81 5.77 -15.29
C ILE A 34 -29.06 4.30 -14.96
N LEU A 35 -28.30 3.77 -14.00
CA LEU A 35 -28.58 2.45 -13.46
C LEU A 35 -29.84 2.45 -12.59
N PRO A 36 -30.46 1.26 -12.35
CA PRO A 36 -31.62 1.13 -11.48
C PRO A 36 -31.40 1.62 -10.04
N SER A 37 -30.14 1.80 -9.62
CA SER A 37 -29.73 2.37 -8.32
C SER A 37 -29.86 3.91 -8.25
N GLY A 38 -30.28 4.59 -9.32
CA GLY A 38 -30.39 6.06 -9.36
C GLY A 38 -29.05 6.80 -9.50
N ARG A 39 -27.96 6.11 -9.79
CA ARG A 39 -26.65 6.75 -10.02
C ARG A 39 -26.51 7.18 -11.48
N LEU A 40 -26.15 8.45 -11.69
CA LEU A 40 -25.67 8.94 -12.98
C LEU A 40 -24.17 8.56 -13.04
N PHE A 41 -23.78 7.66 -13.95
CA PHE A 41 -22.38 7.42 -14.22
C PHE A 41 -21.91 8.42 -15.28
N ALA A 42 -21.05 9.32 -14.86
CA ALA A 42 -20.14 9.96 -15.79
C ALA A 42 -19.15 8.89 -16.27
N ASN A 43 -18.62 9.08 -17.46
CA ASN A 43 -17.58 8.23 -18.03
C ASN A 43 -16.41 8.18 -17.03
N THR A 44 -16.18 7.03 -16.38
CA THR A 44 -14.94 6.84 -15.61
C THR A 44 -13.78 7.12 -16.55
N GLY A 45 -12.82 7.93 -16.11
CA GLY A 45 -11.62 8.21 -16.88
C GLY A 45 -10.97 6.91 -17.37
N ALA A 46 -10.30 6.92 -18.49
CA ALA A 46 -9.58 5.73 -18.96
C ALA A 46 -8.57 5.31 -17.89
N ARG A 47 -8.61 4.04 -17.47
CA ARG A 47 -7.63 3.47 -16.55
C ARG A 47 -6.26 3.49 -17.19
N VAL A 48 -5.23 3.85 -16.42
CA VAL A 48 -3.84 3.69 -16.84
C VAL A 48 -3.48 2.20 -16.81
N VAL A 49 -3.83 1.53 -15.70
CA VAL A 49 -3.71 0.07 -15.49
C VAL A 49 -4.87 -0.43 -14.63
N ASN A 50 -5.02 -1.77 -14.53
CA ASN A 50 -6.09 -2.37 -13.71
C ASN A 50 -5.67 -2.68 -12.28
N HIS A 51 -4.39 -2.68 -11.94
CA HIS A 51 -3.89 -3.06 -10.63
C HIS A 51 -2.98 -1.98 -10.05
N VAL A 52 -3.21 -1.60 -8.80
CA VAL A 52 -2.33 -0.73 -8.02
C VAL A 52 -1.89 -1.47 -6.76
N VAL A 53 -0.58 -1.49 -6.54
CA VAL A 53 0.04 -1.90 -5.28
C VAL A 53 0.62 -0.68 -4.61
N PHE A 54 0.04 -0.27 -3.50
CA PHE A 54 0.49 0.88 -2.74
C PHE A 54 1.27 0.41 -1.51
N VAL A 55 2.59 0.67 -1.47
CA VAL A 55 3.47 0.36 -0.34
C VAL A 55 3.67 1.61 0.50
N LEU A 56 3.14 1.59 1.71
CA LEU A 56 3.25 2.66 2.71
C LEU A 56 4.25 2.25 3.78
N PHE A 57 5.34 3.00 3.93
CA PHE A 57 6.36 2.72 4.94
C PHE A 57 5.99 3.38 6.27
N GLY A 58 5.41 2.58 7.17
CA GLY A 58 5.13 2.97 8.54
C GLY A 58 6.40 2.96 9.41
N GLY A 59 6.49 3.94 10.30
CA GLY A 59 7.69 4.23 11.05
C GLY A 59 8.57 5.30 10.42
N GLY A 60 8.28 5.70 9.19
CA GLY A 60 8.96 6.78 8.48
C GLY A 60 10.39 6.46 8.00
N ILE A 61 10.82 7.13 6.96
CA ILE A 61 12.18 7.00 6.40
C ILE A 61 12.86 8.37 6.43
N ARG A 62 14.05 8.44 7.05
CA ARG A 62 14.85 9.66 7.08
C ARG A 62 15.46 9.91 5.70
N ASN A 63 15.46 11.16 5.25
CA ASN A 63 15.97 11.53 3.95
C ASN A 63 17.44 11.15 3.73
N GLN A 64 18.24 11.19 4.82
CA GLN A 64 19.67 10.89 4.81
C GLN A 64 19.97 9.44 4.41
N GLU A 65 19.17 8.47 4.83
CA GLU A 65 19.36 7.06 4.45
C GLU A 65 18.83 6.76 3.05
N ALA A 66 17.83 7.50 2.60
CA ALA A 66 17.16 7.25 1.32
C ALA A 66 17.78 8.13 0.20
N VAL A 67 17.42 9.40 0.18
CA VAL A 67 17.72 10.30 -0.94
C VAL A 67 19.18 10.78 -0.93
N GLU A 68 19.71 11.12 0.24
CA GLU A 68 21.08 11.62 0.39
C GLU A 68 22.11 10.50 0.40
N GLN A 69 21.69 9.26 0.72
CA GLN A 69 22.53 8.06 0.77
C GLN A 69 23.75 8.21 1.71
N ALA A 70 23.54 8.90 2.82
CA ALA A 70 24.49 9.14 3.89
C ALA A 70 23.97 8.53 5.21
N PHE A 71 23.89 7.20 5.27
CA PHE A 71 23.10 6.44 6.25
C PHE A 71 23.57 6.52 7.71
N VAL A 72 24.71 7.12 8.00
CA VAL A 72 25.12 7.48 9.37
C VAL A 72 25.32 8.99 9.52
N ALA A 73 24.73 9.78 8.64
CA ALA A 73 24.80 11.24 8.75
C ALA A 73 24.25 11.74 10.09
N HIS A 74 24.93 12.73 10.64
CA HIS A 74 24.63 13.31 11.96
C HIS A 74 24.84 12.38 13.16
N GLN A 75 25.56 11.28 12.97
CA GLN A 75 26.06 10.45 14.08
C GLN A 75 27.40 10.96 14.57
N PRO A 76 27.62 11.14 15.88
CA PRO A 76 28.89 11.64 16.40
C PRO A 76 30.06 10.72 16.06
N GLY A 77 31.06 11.26 15.35
CA GLY A 77 32.28 10.52 15.00
C GLY A 77 32.09 9.38 14.01
N GLN A 78 30.94 9.30 13.36
CA GLN A 78 30.63 8.30 12.34
C GLN A 78 30.51 8.98 10.97
N SER A 79 30.94 8.27 9.94
CA SER A 79 30.80 8.68 8.55
C SER A 79 30.67 7.40 7.73
N ALA A 80 29.55 7.21 7.10
CA ALA A 80 29.35 6.15 6.11
C ALA A 80 28.36 6.63 5.04
N GLU A 81 28.76 6.45 3.81
CA GLU A 81 28.01 6.82 2.62
C GLU A 81 27.69 5.57 1.80
N GLY A 82 26.70 5.67 0.98
CA GLY A 82 26.29 4.62 0.07
C GLY A 82 24.80 4.29 0.18
N ASN A 83 24.32 3.65 -0.85
CA ASN A 83 22.92 3.27 -0.98
C ASN A 83 22.63 1.95 -0.28
N ILE A 84 21.81 2.00 0.78
CA ILE A 84 21.32 0.82 1.51
C ILE A 84 19.95 0.34 0.99
N MET A 85 19.33 1.07 0.05
CA MET A 85 18.04 0.78 -0.56
C MET A 85 18.20 0.46 -2.05
N ARG A 86 19.02 -0.53 -2.37
CA ARG A 86 19.53 -0.81 -3.73
C ARG A 86 18.48 -1.42 -4.69
N ASN A 87 17.35 -1.88 -4.21
CA ASN A 87 16.23 -2.28 -5.06
C ASN A 87 15.35 -1.08 -5.43
N MET A 88 15.17 -0.15 -4.52
CA MET A 88 14.30 1.00 -4.75
C MET A 88 15.03 2.18 -5.39
N LEU A 89 16.24 2.49 -4.93
CA LEU A 89 16.97 3.69 -5.32
C LEU A 89 18.29 3.36 -6.03
N ASP A 90 18.63 4.19 -7.00
CA ASP A 90 19.94 4.13 -7.66
C ASP A 90 21.05 4.71 -6.77
N GLY A 91 22.24 4.16 -6.85
CA GLY A 91 23.40 4.61 -6.10
C GLY A 91 24.42 3.51 -5.84
N ALA A 92 25.65 3.91 -5.51
CA ALA A 92 26.70 2.96 -5.18
C ALA A 92 26.42 2.28 -3.81
N PRO A 93 26.73 0.99 -3.66
CA PRO A 93 26.64 0.33 -2.36
C PRO A 93 27.63 0.95 -1.36
N PRO A 94 27.30 0.92 -0.06
CA PRO A 94 28.26 1.37 0.96
C PRO A 94 29.51 0.50 0.96
N THR A 95 30.65 1.11 1.25
CA THR A 95 31.95 0.43 1.42
C THR A 95 32.38 0.30 2.88
N GLU A 96 31.74 1.06 3.76
CA GLU A 96 32.00 1.12 5.18
C GLU A 96 30.72 0.85 6.00
N GLY A 97 30.84 0.53 7.28
CA GLY A 97 29.70 0.30 8.17
C GLY A 97 28.86 -0.94 7.84
N LEU A 98 29.39 -1.90 7.10
CA LEU A 98 28.68 -3.12 6.68
C LEU A 98 28.36 -4.07 7.84
N ASP A 99 29.09 -3.97 8.94
CA ASP A 99 28.87 -4.70 10.18
C ASP A 99 27.54 -4.32 10.86
N LEU A 100 27.03 -3.11 10.66
CA LEU A 100 25.71 -2.67 11.12
C LEU A 100 24.58 -3.53 10.54
N PHE A 101 24.78 -4.14 9.38
CA PHE A 101 23.78 -4.98 8.70
C PHE A 101 23.78 -6.45 9.18
N ASN A 102 24.66 -6.83 10.11
CA ASN A 102 24.62 -8.13 10.78
C ASN A 102 23.65 -8.17 11.97
N TYR A 103 22.83 -7.15 12.14
CA TYR A 103 21.88 -7.02 13.23
C TYR A 103 20.81 -8.13 13.23
N ALA A 104 20.44 -8.60 14.42
CA ALA A 104 19.35 -9.56 14.65
C ALA A 104 19.41 -10.84 13.77
N GLY A 105 20.63 -11.40 13.59
CA GLY A 105 20.83 -12.63 12.81
C GLY A 105 20.87 -12.42 11.31
N GLY A 106 20.95 -11.15 10.85
CA GLY A 106 21.24 -10.83 9.45
C GLY A 106 22.66 -11.27 9.05
N ASN A 107 22.84 -11.57 7.77
CA ASN A 107 24.11 -12.00 7.18
C ASN A 107 24.81 -10.87 6.41
N GLY A 108 24.82 -9.65 6.94
CA GLY A 108 25.29 -8.47 6.27
C GLY A 108 24.27 -7.89 5.29
N MET A 109 24.73 -7.02 4.40
CA MET A 109 23.87 -6.49 3.33
C MET A 109 23.49 -7.57 2.33
N TRP A 110 22.21 -7.58 1.96
CA TRP A 110 21.70 -8.48 0.93
C TRP A 110 21.94 -7.91 -0.47
N ASN A 111 22.24 -8.77 -1.43
CA ASN A 111 22.32 -8.36 -2.81
C ASN A 111 20.91 -7.99 -3.33
N PRO A 112 20.79 -6.97 -4.18
CA PRO A 112 19.49 -6.60 -4.73
C PRO A 112 18.89 -7.75 -5.54
N VAL A 113 17.57 -7.84 -5.49
CA VAL A 113 16.76 -8.79 -6.30
C VAL A 113 16.65 -8.30 -7.73
N LEU A 114 16.50 -6.98 -7.88
CA LEU A 114 16.30 -6.32 -9.16
C LEU A 114 17.64 -6.04 -9.84
N SER A 115 17.71 -6.24 -11.14
CA SER A 115 18.85 -5.86 -11.97
C SER A 115 18.96 -4.35 -12.17
N GLU A 116 17.83 -3.64 -12.07
CA GLU A 116 17.71 -2.19 -12.15
C GLU A 116 16.81 -1.70 -11.02
N PRO A 117 17.20 -0.65 -10.27
CA PRO A 117 16.40 -0.15 -9.17
C PRO A 117 15.10 0.51 -9.66
N LEU A 118 14.08 0.51 -8.79
CA LEU A 118 12.74 1.06 -9.11
C LEU A 118 12.80 2.52 -9.55
N SER A 119 13.70 3.32 -8.99
CA SER A 119 13.90 4.74 -9.38
C SER A 119 14.29 4.94 -10.83
N LYS A 120 14.75 3.88 -11.51
CA LYS A 120 15.03 3.88 -12.97
C LYS A 120 13.91 3.24 -13.79
N GLN A 121 12.99 2.53 -13.14
CA GLN A 121 11.88 1.85 -13.79
C GLN A 121 10.60 2.67 -13.83
N GLY A 122 10.58 3.90 -13.29
CA GLY A 122 9.40 4.74 -13.24
C GLY A 122 9.68 6.19 -12.85
N ALA A 123 8.65 6.88 -12.41
CA ALA A 123 8.71 8.25 -11.91
C ALA A 123 9.21 8.25 -10.46
N TYR A 124 10.35 8.88 -10.24
CA TYR A 124 10.95 9.06 -8.92
C TYR A 124 10.81 10.51 -8.47
N PHE A 125 9.94 10.75 -7.49
CA PHE A 125 9.81 12.04 -6.81
C PHE A 125 10.79 12.06 -5.64
N LYS A 126 11.93 12.70 -5.87
CA LYS A 126 13.05 12.74 -4.92
C LYS A 126 12.72 13.56 -3.67
N GLU A 127 11.92 14.63 -3.84
CA GLU A 127 11.44 15.48 -2.78
C GLU A 127 9.91 15.55 -2.83
N VAL A 128 9.28 14.98 -1.81
CA VAL A 128 7.84 15.06 -1.55
C VAL A 128 7.66 15.72 -0.19
N LEU A 129 6.78 16.71 -0.11
CA LEU A 129 6.59 17.47 1.11
C LEU A 129 5.35 16.98 1.88
N TYR A 130 5.54 16.62 3.13
CA TYR A 130 4.47 16.52 4.11
C TYR A 130 4.22 17.94 4.67
N ARG A 131 3.31 18.71 4.06
CA ARG A 131 3.20 20.15 4.26
C ARG A 131 2.63 20.54 5.61
N GLU A 132 1.55 19.92 6.05
CA GLU A 132 0.73 20.41 7.16
C GLU A 132 0.45 19.32 8.19
N GLY A 133 0.22 19.74 9.43
CA GLY A 133 -0.11 18.87 10.55
C GLY A 133 1.10 18.22 11.22
N PRO A 134 0.88 17.46 12.30
CA PRO A 134 1.91 16.73 12.99
C PRO A 134 2.47 15.58 12.15
N THR A 135 3.74 15.30 12.27
CA THR A 135 4.41 14.16 11.64
C THR A 135 4.36 12.88 12.51
N GLY A 136 3.22 12.67 13.18
CA GLY A 136 2.96 11.45 13.95
C GLY A 136 2.44 10.31 13.04
N HIS A 137 2.51 9.08 13.52
CA HIS A 137 2.08 7.89 12.75
C HIS A 137 0.63 7.97 12.30
N TYR A 138 -0.29 8.36 13.19
CA TYR A 138 -1.70 8.52 12.80
C TYR A 138 -1.87 9.56 11.69
N ASN A 139 -1.18 10.69 11.81
CA ASN A 139 -1.27 11.79 10.85
C ASN A 139 -0.69 11.39 9.50
N GLY A 140 0.53 10.83 9.46
CA GLY A 140 1.19 10.40 8.24
C GLY A 140 0.40 9.32 7.48
N HIS A 141 -0.06 8.29 8.19
CA HIS A 141 -0.92 7.28 7.60
C HIS A 141 -2.25 7.85 7.10
N THR A 142 -2.90 8.72 7.89
CA THR A 142 -4.18 9.33 7.51
C THR A 142 -4.02 10.16 6.24
N VAL A 143 -2.96 10.98 6.14
CA VAL A 143 -2.67 11.78 4.95
C VAL A 143 -2.47 10.89 3.72
N ALA A 144 -1.65 9.84 3.84
CA ALA A 144 -1.38 8.92 2.74
C ALA A 144 -2.62 8.11 2.30
N MET A 145 -3.56 7.85 3.22
CA MET A 145 -4.75 7.04 2.95
C MET A 145 -5.99 7.85 2.57
N THR A 146 -6.06 9.13 2.92
CA THR A 146 -7.24 9.98 2.64
C THR A 146 -6.98 11.08 1.63
N GLY A 147 -5.71 11.46 1.39
CA GLY A 147 -5.35 12.62 0.56
C GLY A 147 -5.69 13.95 1.23
N VAL A 148 -5.84 13.98 2.57
CA VAL A 148 -6.21 15.15 3.35
C VAL A 148 -5.30 15.30 4.56
N TYR A 149 -4.78 16.51 4.77
CA TYR A 149 -4.04 16.83 5.99
C TYR A 149 -4.94 16.79 7.22
N THR A 150 -4.41 16.39 8.36
CA THR A 150 -5.15 16.33 9.62
C THR A 150 -4.34 16.90 10.77
N GLU A 151 -4.98 17.79 11.53
CA GLU A 151 -4.46 18.35 12.78
C GLU A 151 -4.81 17.46 14.00
N THR A 152 -5.62 16.44 13.81
CA THR A 152 -6.05 15.56 14.89
C THR A 152 -4.85 14.81 15.48
N GLY A 153 -4.62 14.98 16.74
CA GLY A 153 -3.50 14.33 17.45
C GLY A 153 -3.69 12.82 17.60
N LEU A 154 -2.69 12.20 18.18
CA LEU A 154 -2.39 10.77 18.35
C LEU A 154 -3.51 9.88 18.89
N ASN A 155 -4.67 9.80 18.26
CA ASN A 155 -5.65 8.77 18.59
C ASN A 155 -5.63 7.64 17.55
N LEU A 156 -4.79 6.66 17.77
CA LEU A 156 -4.53 5.54 16.86
C LEU A 156 -5.73 4.61 16.64
N ASN A 157 -6.82 4.78 17.39
CA ASN A 157 -7.99 3.90 17.35
C ASN A 157 -9.24 4.59 16.78
N VAL A 158 -9.10 5.78 16.22
CA VAL A 158 -10.22 6.54 15.65
C VAL A 158 -10.19 6.47 14.13
N ASN A 159 -11.31 6.10 13.54
CA ASN A 159 -11.48 6.17 12.09
C ASN A 159 -11.29 7.61 11.59
N PRO A 160 -10.67 7.83 10.42
CA PRO A 160 -10.45 9.16 9.87
C PRO A 160 -11.76 9.91 9.59
N GLU A 161 -11.67 11.23 9.55
CA GLU A 161 -12.82 12.08 9.25
C GLU A 161 -13.18 12.10 7.77
N PHE A 162 -12.18 11.92 6.89
CA PHE A 162 -12.33 11.92 5.44
C PHE A 162 -12.23 10.51 4.88
N PRO A 163 -12.90 10.24 3.73
CA PRO A 163 -12.89 8.91 3.13
C PRO A 163 -11.48 8.44 2.79
N THR A 164 -11.25 7.14 2.97
CA THR A 164 -10.00 6.48 2.61
C THR A 164 -9.95 6.17 1.12
N VAL A 165 -8.77 5.88 0.60
CA VAL A 165 -8.58 5.41 -0.78
C VAL A 165 -9.43 4.18 -1.10
N PHE A 166 -9.66 3.30 -0.11
CA PHE A 166 -10.53 2.13 -0.29
C PHE A 166 -11.98 2.52 -0.50
N GLU A 167 -12.48 3.46 0.30
CA GLU A 167 -13.86 3.93 0.20
C GLU A 167 -14.09 4.66 -1.12
N TYR A 168 -13.14 5.51 -1.53
CA TYR A 168 -13.20 6.17 -2.84
C TYR A 168 -13.23 5.13 -3.96
N TYR A 169 -12.28 4.20 -3.98
CA TYR A 169 -12.20 3.14 -4.97
C TYR A 169 -13.48 2.30 -5.03
N ARG A 170 -13.92 1.76 -3.89
CA ARG A 170 -15.07 0.84 -3.88
C ARG A 170 -16.40 1.51 -4.22
N LYS A 171 -16.53 2.79 -3.89
CA LYS A 171 -17.77 3.53 -4.13
C LYS A 171 -17.85 4.16 -5.50
N HIS A 172 -16.75 4.65 -6.03
CA HIS A 172 -16.72 5.49 -7.22
C HIS A 172 -16.19 4.78 -8.48
N SER A 173 -15.61 3.58 -8.36
CA SER A 173 -15.32 2.78 -9.55
C SER A 173 -16.59 2.34 -10.27
N ASP A 174 -16.53 2.17 -11.59
CA ASP A 174 -17.62 1.64 -12.40
C ASP A 174 -17.22 0.28 -13.02
N PRO A 175 -17.91 -0.83 -12.71
CA PRO A 175 -18.95 -0.93 -11.68
C PRO A 175 -18.37 -0.79 -10.25
N ALA A 176 -19.26 -0.49 -9.28
CA ALA A 176 -18.86 -0.42 -7.88
C ALA A 176 -18.20 -1.74 -7.44
N GLN A 177 -17.00 -1.62 -6.89
CA GLN A 177 -16.13 -2.76 -6.63
C GLN A 177 -16.48 -3.50 -5.32
N SER A 178 -16.24 -4.80 -5.30
CA SER A 178 -16.32 -5.60 -4.08
C SER A 178 -15.03 -5.43 -3.24
N ALA A 179 -15.11 -5.78 -1.95
CA ALA A 179 -13.91 -5.80 -1.10
C ALA A 179 -12.89 -6.84 -1.54
N LEU A 180 -13.26 -7.84 -2.35
CA LEU A 180 -12.29 -8.79 -2.91
C LEU A 180 -11.23 -8.09 -3.77
N ASN A 181 -11.59 -6.97 -4.40
CA ASN A 181 -10.69 -6.17 -5.24
C ASN A 181 -9.93 -5.08 -4.45
N ALA A 182 -10.12 -4.99 -3.13
CA ALA A 182 -9.45 -4.02 -2.26
C ALA A 182 -8.91 -4.71 -1.00
N TRP A 183 -7.61 -4.62 -0.75
CA TRP A 183 -6.95 -5.26 0.38
C TRP A 183 -6.09 -4.28 1.17
N TRP A 184 -6.27 -4.30 2.51
CA TRP A 184 -5.44 -3.63 3.48
C TRP A 184 -4.59 -4.65 4.22
N ILE A 185 -3.28 -4.65 3.98
CA ILE A 185 -2.34 -5.62 4.54
C ILE A 185 -1.36 -4.91 5.45
N SER A 186 -1.40 -5.22 6.75
CA SER A 186 -0.62 -4.51 7.74
C SER A 186 -0.37 -5.34 8.99
N GLU A 187 0.78 -5.15 9.64
CA GLU A 187 1.22 -5.92 10.81
C GLU A 187 1.25 -5.17 12.12
N GLY A 188 0.71 -4.00 12.22
CA GLY A 188 0.46 -3.64 13.58
C GLY A 188 0.93 -2.34 14.15
N LEU A 189 1.79 -1.53 13.57
CA LEU A 189 1.93 -0.16 14.00
C LEU A 189 0.94 0.73 13.29
N GLY A 190 0.38 1.65 14.05
CA GLY A 190 -0.50 2.64 13.53
C GLY A 190 -1.98 2.31 13.71
N PRO A 191 -2.84 3.10 13.14
CA PRO A 191 -4.27 3.09 13.41
C PRO A 191 -5.02 2.03 12.63
N TYR A 192 -4.59 0.80 12.70
CA TYR A 192 -5.35 -0.27 12.09
C TYR A 192 -6.27 -0.92 13.08
N PRO A 193 -7.35 -1.41 12.60
CA PRO A 193 -7.94 -1.35 11.27
C PRO A 193 -8.62 -0.01 10.96
N SER A 194 -8.42 1.01 11.79
CA SER A 194 -9.16 2.28 11.74
C SER A 194 -8.99 3.07 10.43
N LEU A 195 -7.90 2.87 9.70
CA LEU A 195 -7.70 3.48 8.37
C LEU A 195 -8.33 2.69 7.22
N ASN A 196 -9.04 1.63 7.50
CA ASN A 196 -9.75 0.90 6.46
C ASN A 196 -10.96 1.68 5.93
N TYR A 197 -11.65 2.39 6.82
CA TYR A 197 -12.80 3.24 6.47
C TYR A 197 -12.94 4.43 7.42
N SER A 198 -13.64 5.44 6.97
CA SER A 198 -13.83 6.72 7.64
C SER A 198 -15.14 6.82 8.41
N ARG A 199 -15.32 7.97 9.09
CA ARG A 199 -16.60 8.42 9.67
C ARG A 199 -17.37 9.36 8.74
N TYR A 200 -16.89 9.55 7.51
CA TYR A 200 -17.49 10.53 6.60
C TYR A 200 -18.90 10.12 6.18
N PRO A 201 -19.88 11.05 6.20
CA PRO A 201 -21.26 10.75 5.82
C PRO A 201 -21.38 10.16 4.40
N GLY A 202 -22.09 9.05 4.29
CA GLY A 202 -22.27 8.34 3.02
C GLY A 202 -21.12 7.41 2.61
N TYR A 203 -20.10 7.28 3.44
CA TYR A 203 -19.01 6.32 3.34
C TYR A 203 -19.03 5.36 4.53
N GLY A 204 -17.90 4.91 5.03
CA GLY A 204 -17.82 4.06 6.20
C GLY A 204 -17.61 2.59 5.87
N ALA A 205 -17.86 1.72 6.85
CA ALA A 205 -17.53 0.29 6.79
C ALA A 205 -18.07 -0.44 5.55
N ALA A 206 -19.20 0.00 4.99
CA ALA A 206 -19.79 -0.57 3.78
C ALA A 206 -18.82 -0.58 2.57
N TYR A 207 -17.89 0.37 2.54
CA TYR A 207 -16.90 0.54 1.47
C TYR A 207 -15.47 0.24 1.92
N GLY A 208 -15.27 -0.38 3.08
CA GLY A 208 -13.94 -0.81 3.54
C GLY A 208 -13.35 -1.94 2.69
N ALA A 209 -12.04 -2.16 2.80
CA ALA A 209 -11.31 -3.22 2.15
C ALA A 209 -11.27 -4.50 3.00
N ASN A 210 -10.91 -5.63 2.41
CA ASN A 210 -10.49 -6.79 3.18
C ASN A 210 -9.22 -6.45 3.95
N TYR A 211 -9.14 -6.91 5.19
CA TYR A 211 -8.01 -6.67 6.07
C TYR A 211 -7.27 -7.96 6.38
N MET A 212 -5.94 -7.93 6.27
CA MET A 212 -5.08 -9.07 6.56
C MET A 212 -3.90 -8.67 7.44
N ARG A 213 -3.64 -9.46 8.48
CA ARG A 213 -2.43 -9.38 9.32
C ARG A 213 -1.62 -10.66 9.17
N PRO A 214 -0.71 -10.74 8.21
CA PRO A 214 -0.02 -11.98 7.86
C PRO A 214 0.80 -12.56 9.01
N LEU A 215 1.56 -11.74 9.74
CA LEU A 215 2.35 -12.20 10.88
C LEU A 215 1.46 -12.79 11.99
N THR A 216 0.38 -12.09 12.35
CA THR A 216 -0.58 -12.59 13.33
C THR A 216 -1.23 -13.88 12.86
N LEU A 217 -1.70 -13.91 11.61
CA LEU A 217 -2.41 -15.05 11.05
C LEU A 217 -1.49 -16.29 10.94
N PHE A 218 -0.27 -16.11 10.42
CA PHE A 218 0.62 -17.23 10.11
C PHE A 218 1.61 -17.55 11.24
N ALA A 219 2.11 -16.54 11.97
CA ALA A 219 3.11 -16.76 13.01
C ALA A 219 2.53 -17.12 14.37
N GLU A 220 1.30 -16.70 14.72
CA GLU A 220 0.63 -17.19 15.93
C GLU A 220 0.26 -18.66 15.83
N GLY A 221 0.01 -19.15 14.61
CA GLY A 221 -0.08 -20.58 14.32
C GLY A 221 1.24 -21.33 14.45
N MET A 222 2.38 -20.60 14.51
CA MET A 222 3.72 -21.16 14.46
C MET A 222 4.71 -20.39 15.37
N PRO A 223 4.64 -20.48 16.68
CA PRO A 223 5.57 -19.77 17.60
C PRO A 223 7.04 -20.13 17.40
N GLY A 224 7.34 -21.30 16.85
CA GLY A 224 8.71 -21.69 16.48
C GLY A 224 9.19 -21.05 15.18
N PHE A 225 8.34 -20.40 14.39
CA PHE A 225 8.67 -19.92 13.05
C PHE A 225 9.88 -18.98 13.03
N ARG A 226 9.99 -18.07 14.00
CA ARG A 226 11.15 -17.19 14.16
C ARG A 226 12.39 -17.89 14.73
N GLN A 227 12.25 -19.10 15.24
CA GLN A 227 13.31 -19.89 15.89
C GLN A 227 13.71 -21.12 15.07
N LEU A 228 13.04 -21.38 13.94
CA LEU A 228 13.39 -22.49 13.05
C LEU A 228 14.75 -22.22 12.42
N LYS A 229 15.70 -23.09 12.73
CA LYS A 229 17.02 -23.08 12.12
C LYS A 229 17.04 -23.65 10.71
N ASP A 230 16.08 -24.49 10.39
CA ASP A 230 15.90 -25.13 9.08
C ASP A 230 14.46 -24.97 8.61
N ALA A 231 14.28 -24.32 7.48
CA ALA A 231 12.97 -23.94 6.90
C ALA A 231 12.06 -25.14 6.54
N VAL A 232 12.53 -26.36 6.64
CA VAL A 232 11.88 -27.54 6.07
C VAL A 232 11.13 -28.38 7.10
N LEU A 233 11.36 -28.17 8.40
CA LEU A 233 10.81 -29.07 9.42
C LEU A 233 10.06 -28.30 10.51
N TYR A 234 8.73 -28.19 10.33
CA TYR A 234 7.85 -27.82 11.42
C TYR A 234 7.89 -28.88 12.52
N GLN A 235 8.00 -28.44 13.76
CA GLN A 235 7.85 -29.34 14.89
C GLN A 235 6.40 -29.81 15.00
N PRO A 236 6.12 -30.98 15.59
CA PRO A 236 4.75 -31.46 15.77
C PRO A 236 3.83 -30.45 16.46
N ASP A 237 4.36 -29.66 17.39
CA ASP A 237 3.60 -28.61 18.08
C ASP A 237 3.20 -27.47 17.16
N ASP A 238 4.01 -27.12 16.17
CA ASP A 238 3.69 -26.10 15.17
C ASP A 238 2.55 -26.56 14.24
N VAL A 239 2.59 -27.83 13.84
CA VAL A 239 1.49 -28.46 13.07
C VAL A 239 0.18 -28.40 13.86
N ALA A 240 0.21 -28.76 15.15
CA ALA A 240 -0.99 -28.72 16.00
C ALA A 240 -1.54 -27.30 16.16
N ARG A 241 -0.70 -26.27 16.12
CA ARG A 241 -1.12 -24.86 16.18
C ARG A 241 -1.73 -24.39 14.88
N ILE A 242 -1.16 -24.75 13.72
CA ILE A 242 -1.78 -24.51 12.41
C ILE A 242 -3.16 -25.15 12.36
N ASP A 243 -3.30 -26.38 12.82
CA ASP A 243 -4.60 -27.07 12.85
C ASP A 243 -5.60 -26.37 13.78
N LYS A 244 -5.15 -25.73 14.87
CA LYS A 244 -6.01 -24.88 15.70
C LYS A 244 -6.46 -23.62 14.97
N VAL A 245 -5.56 -22.94 14.24
CA VAL A 245 -5.93 -21.76 13.44
C VAL A 245 -6.91 -22.16 12.34
N LYS A 246 -6.68 -23.27 11.64
CA LYS A 246 -7.63 -23.81 10.65
C LYS A 246 -8.99 -24.11 11.26
N SER A 247 -9.02 -24.77 12.42
CA SER A 247 -10.27 -25.08 13.14
C SER A 247 -10.98 -23.82 13.65
N PHE A 248 -10.24 -22.77 14.01
CA PHE A 248 -10.81 -21.49 14.38
C PHE A 248 -11.43 -20.80 13.16
N LEU A 249 -10.72 -20.74 12.04
CA LEU A 249 -11.21 -20.19 10.78
C LEU A 249 -12.48 -20.91 10.32
N ASP A 250 -12.50 -22.24 10.40
CA ASP A 250 -13.65 -23.06 10.04
C ASP A 250 -14.91 -22.71 10.83
N ARG A 251 -14.74 -22.50 12.15
CA ARG A 251 -15.89 -22.23 13.06
C ARG A 251 -16.33 -20.78 13.08
N ASN A 252 -15.42 -19.85 12.87
CA ASN A 252 -15.65 -18.43 13.13
C ASN A 252 -15.53 -17.55 11.88
N PHE A 253 -15.22 -18.14 10.73
CA PHE A 253 -14.94 -17.38 9.52
C PHE A 253 -16.11 -16.50 9.09
N GLU A 254 -17.33 -16.99 9.19
CA GLU A 254 -18.54 -16.23 8.83
C GLU A 254 -18.69 -14.94 9.65
N ASN A 255 -18.23 -14.97 10.91
CA ASN A 255 -18.30 -13.82 11.80
C ASN A 255 -17.11 -12.89 11.70
N ASN A 256 -15.97 -13.37 11.20
CA ASN A 256 -14.68 -12.67 11.25
C ASN A 256 -13.95 -12.61 9.89
N ALA A 257 -14.62 -12.96 8.79
CA ALA A 257 -14.00 -13.13 7.48
C ALA A 257 -13.20 -11.90 6.97
N SER A 258 -13.56 -10.72 7.47
CA SER A 258 -12.84 -9.47 7.17
C SER A 258 -12.29 -8.79 8.42
N GLU A 259 -12.45 -9.38 9.61
CA GLU A 259 -12.19 -8.76 10.93
C GLU A 259 -12.90 -7.39 11.15
N LEU A 260 -13.68 -6.93 10.18
CA LEU A 260 -14.29 -5.61 10.15
C LEU A 260 -15.79 -5.75 9.87
N PRO A 261 -16.63 -5.67 10.90
CA PRO A 261 -18.08 -5.74 10.74
C PRO A 261 -18.58 -4.56 9.89
N GLY A 262 -19.54 -4.83 9.04
CA GLY A 262 -20.25 -3.81 8.25
C GLY A 262 -19.76 -3.64 6.81
N ILE A 263 -18.70 -4.33 6.37
CA ILE A 263 -18.31 -4.35 4.96
C ILE A 263 -19.40 -5.00 4.13
N GLN A 264 -19.82 -4.32 3.06
CA GLN A 264 -20.84 -4.79 2.14
C GLN A 264 -20.22 -5.14 0.79
N ASN A 265 -20.59 -6.27 0.25
CA ASN A 265 -20.15 -6.74 -1.05
C ASN A 265 -21.34 -7.01 -1.97
N PRO A 266 -21.26 -6.68 -3.28
CA PRO A 266 -22.27 -7.02 -4.25
C PRO A 266 -22.39 -8.54 -4.47
N THR A 267 -21.32 -9.29 -4.16
CA THR A 267 -21.22 -10.74 -4.23
C THR A 267 -20.58 -11.27 -2.96
N ASP A 268 -21.07 -12.41 -2.46
CA ASP A 268 -20.48 -13.07 -1.30
C ASP A 268 -19.19 -13.80 -1.71
N HIS A 269 -18.06 -13.37 -1.14
CA HIS A 269 -16.74 -13.95 -1.39
C HIS A 269 -16.14 -14.67 -0.17
N ARG A 270 -16.90 -14.86 0.91
CA ARG A 270 -16.39 -15.43 2.16
C ARG A 270 -15.74 -16.80 1.97
N GLU A 271 -16.36 -17.68 1.20
CA GLU A 271 -15.81 -19.01 0.95
C GLU A 271 -14.49 -18.95 0.14
N ALA A 272 -14.37 -18.04 -0.82
CA ALA A 272 -13.15 -17.86 -1.58
C ALA A 272 -12.00 -17.34 -0.69
N ILE A 273 -12.29 -16.40 0.20
CA ILE A 273 -11.32 -15.84 1.15
C ILE A 273 -10.92 -16.89 2.18
N LYS A 274 -11.89 -17.67 2.70
CA LYS A 274 -11.63 -18.79 3.61
C LYS A 274 -10.71 -19.84 2.96
N ALA A 275 -11.02 -20.25 1.74
CA ALA A 275 -10.20 -21.19 0.98
C ALA A 275 -8.77 -20.65 0.82
N PHE A 276 -8.62 -19.38 0.47
CA PHE A 276 -7.33 -18.72 0.35
C PHE A 276 -6.50 -18.80 1.66
N TYR A 277 -7.10 -18.49 2.80
CA TYR A 277 -6.40 -18.58 4.08
C TYR A 277 -5.99 -20.03 4.42
N LEU A 278 -6.87 -20.99 4.16
CA LEU A 278 -6.56 -22.40 4.39
C LEU A 278 -5.44 -22.91 3.45
N GLU A 279 -5.48 -22.55 2.17
CA GLU A 279 -4.43 -22.85 1.19
C GLU A 279 -3.08 -22.26 1.60
N THR A 280 -3.07 -21.00 2.06
CA THR A 280 -1.84 -20.34 2.50
C THR A 280 -1.28 -20.99 3.78
N LEU A 281 -2.13 -21.38 4.73
CA LEU A 281 -1.71 -22.13 5.91
C LEU A 281 -1.13 -23.51 5.54
N GLU A 282 -1.64 -24.18 4.51
CA GLU A 282 -1.02 -25.42 4.01
C GLU A 282 0.35 -25.18 3.37
N LYS A 283 0.54 -24.07 2.65
CA LYS A 283 1.88 -23.69 2.16
C LYS A 283 2.85 -23.44 3.30
N VAL A 284 2.40 -22.78 4.39
CA VAL A 284 3.19 -22.61 5.61
C VAL A 284 3.58 -23.98 6.18
N LYS A 285 2.60 -24.86 6.38
CA LYS A 285 2.78 -26.19 6.97
C LYS A 285 3.69 -27.11 6.13
N SER A 286 3.62 -27.03 4.82
CA SER A 286 4.45 -27.83 3.89
C SER A 286 5.83 -27.20 3.64
N GLY A 287 6.11 -25.99 4.14
CA GLY A 287 7.35 -25.27 3.87
C GLY A 287 7.47 -24.76 2.43
N THR A 288 6.34 -24.63 1.71
CA THR A 288 6.31 -24.16 0.32
C THR A 288 5.94 -22.69 0.17
N LEU A 289 5.67 -21.98 1.30
CA LEU A 289 5.46 -20.55 1.28
C LEU A 289 6.77 -19.83 0.92
N GLU A 290 6.68 -18.90 -0.02
CA GLU A 290 7.85 -18.13 -0.44
C GLU A 290 7.94 -16.82 0.32
N PHE A 291 9.17 -16.48 0.75
CA PHE A 291 9.45 -15.29 1.54
C PHE A 291 10.41 -14.33 0.83
N PRO A 292 10.28 -13.03 1.07
CA PRO A 292 11.21 -12.01 0.57
C PRO A 292 12.51 -12.00 1.39
N THR A 293 13.23 -13.12 1.38
CA THR A 293 14.52 -13.27 2.06
C THR A 293 15.50 -14.01 1.16
N PRO A 294 16.81 -13.78 1.29
CA PRO A 294 17.79 -14.57 0.56
C PRO A 294 17.61 -16.07 0.80
N ASN A 295 17.58 -16.83 -0.29
CA ASN A 295 17.40 -18.31 -0.28
C ASN A 295 16.10 -18.77 0.43
N ASN A 296 15.07 -17.94 0.43
CA ASN A 296 13.78 -18.25 1.09
C ASN A 296 13.95 -18.61 2.59
N ASN A 297 14.85 -17.94 3.29
CA ASN A 297 15.17 -18.25 4.68
C ASN A 297 14.18 -17.60 5.67
N PRO A 298 13.30 -18.37 6.34
CA PRO A 298 12.32 -17.84 7.28
C PRO A 298 12.92 -17.21 8.54
N ASN A 299 14.16 -17.58 8.91
CA ASN A 299 14.83 -17.00 10.09
C ASN A 299 15.22 -15.52 9.91
N LEU A 300 15.17 -15.02 8.68
CA LEU A 300 15.46 -13.62 8.35
C LEU A 300 14.19 -12.76 8.22
N LEU A 301 13.01 -13.34 8.46
CA LEU A 301 11.75 -12.62 8.37
C LEU A 301 11.62 -11.55 9.45
N THR A 302 10.97 -10.47 9.02
CA THR A 302 10.50 -9.37 9.87
C THR A 302 8.98 -9.23 9.69
N GLY A 303 8.33 -8.40 10.51
CA GLY A 303 6.90 -8.08 10.31
C GLY A 303 6.64 -7.51 8.91
N ASP A 304 7.51 -6.62 8.45
CA ASP A 304 7.41 -6.00 7.11
C ASP A 304 7.53 -7.02 5.98
N LEU A 305 8.52 -7.92 6.08
CA LEU A 305 8.69 -8.98 5.09
C LEU A 305 7.51 -9.96 5.09
N MET A 306 6.90 -10.19 6.24
CA MET A 306 5.69 -11.00 6.33
C MET A 306 4.48 -10.27 5.73
N ALA A 307 4.36 -8.95 5.90
CA ALA A 307 3.33 -8.16 5.23
C ALA A 307 3.47 -8.24 3.69
N LEU A 308 4.69 -8.13 3.17
CA LEU A 308 4.97 -8.29 1.74
C LEU A 308 4.72 -9.72 1.23
N THR A 309 4.99 -10.75 2.06
CA THR A 309 4.61 -12.14 1.76
C THR A 309 3.09 -12.27 1.62
N GLY A 310 2.33 -11.73 2.58
CA GLY A 310 0.87 -11.74 2.53
C GLY A 310 0.33 -10.98 1.32
N ALA A 311 0.95 -9.85 0.98
CA ALA A 311 0.59 -9.09 -0.22
C ALA A 311 0.78 -9.92 -1.49
N TRP A 312 1.90 -10.62 -1.62
CA TRP A 312 2.13 -11.51 -2.76
C TRP A 312 1.10 -12.64 -2.83
N GLU A 313 0.77 -13.29 -1.72
CA GLU A 313 -0.22 -14.36 -1.72
C GLU A 313 -1.61 -13.87 -2.15
N VAL A 314 -2.01 -12.66 -1.72
CA VAL A 314 -3.25 -12.01 -2.14
C VAL A 314 -3.21 -11.66 -3.62
N LEU A 315 -2.13 -11.03 -4.10
CA LEU A 315 -1.96 -10.65 -5.51
C LEU A 315 -1.97 -11.87 -6.42
N ASN A 316 -1.25 -12.92 -6.05
CA ASN A 316 -1.16 -14.16 -6.83
C ASN A 316 -2.51 -14.92 -6.88
N ARG A 317 -3.35 -14.82 -5.85
CA ARG A 317 -4.61 -15.55 -5.75
C ARG A 317 -5.80 -14.81 -6.35
N PHE A 318 -5.87 -13.50 -6.16
CA PHE A 318 -7.05 -12.71 -6.50
C PHE A 318 -6.79 -11.63 -7.55
N ALA A 319 -5.55 -11.27 -7.81
CA ALA A 319 -5.18 -10.13 -8.65
C ALA A 319 -6.09 -8.90 -8.37
N PRO A 320 -6.17 -8.42 -7.12
CA PRO A 320 -7.07 -7.32 -6.77
C PRO A 320 -6.63 -6.03 -7.46
N GLU A 321 -7.59 -5.13 -7.70
CA GLU A 321 -7.33 -3.86 -8.35
C GLU A 321 -6.59 -2.87 -7.43
N LEU A 322 -6.83 -2.93 -6.10
CA LEU A 322 -6.17 -2.07 -5.11
C LEU A 322 -5.64 -2.89 -3.93
N THR A 323 -4.33 -2.96 -3.80
CA THR A 323 -3.67 -3.57 -2.64
C THR A 323 -2.81 -2.53 -1.95
N VAL A 324 -3.09 -2.25 -0.67
CA VAL A 324 -2.26 -1.39 0.16
C VAL A 324 -1.50 -2.26 1.16
N VAL A 325 -0.18 -2.12 1.16
CA VAL A 325 0.73 -2.84 2.07
C VAL A 325 1.38 -1.84 2.99
N ASN A 326 1.16 -1.96 4.29
CA ASN A 326 1.76 -1.10 5.29
C ASN A 326 2.87 -1.85 6.04
N THR A 327 4.09 -1.33 5.97
CA THR A 327 5.22 -1.78 6.79
C THR A 327 5.24 -1.04 8.12
N THR A 328 5.99 -1.53 9.12
CA THR A 328 5.91 -0.96 10.48
C THR A 328 7.21 -1.02 11.27
N ASN A 329 8.19 -1.83 10.85
CA ASN A 329 9.38 -2.09 11.65
C ASN A 329 10.36 -0.91 11.73
N LEU A 330 10.21 0.11 10.85
CA LEU A 330 11.09 1.27 10.82
C LEU A 330 10.96 2.16 12.06
N ASP A 331 9.88 2.02 12.82
CA ASP A 331 9.66 2.82 14.02
C ASP A 331 10.62 2.50 15.17
N ILE A 332 11.33 1.40 15.10
CA ILE A 332 12.44 1.08 16.02
C ILE A 332 13.52 2.18 16.08
N CYS A 333 13.56 3.06 15.06
CA CYS A 333 14.47 4.20 14.96
C CYS A 333 14.45 5.13 16.17
N HIS A 334 13.35 5.18 16.92
CA HIS A 334 13.25 5.94 18.17
C HIS A 334 14.24 5.53 19.26
N SER A 335 14.73 4.29 19.23
CA SER A 335 15.57 3.73 20.27
C SER A 335 16.74 2.90 19.75
N ASN A 336 16.71 2.46 18.51
CA ASN A 336 17.71 1.56 17.94
C ASN A 336 17.95 1.89 16.46
N PHE A 337 18.95 2.70 16.21
CA PHE A 337 19.27 3.15 14.86
C PHE A 337 19.87 2.04 13.99
N THR A 338 20.71 1.17 14.55
CA THR A 338 21.21 -0.01 13.81
C THR A 338 20.08 -0.93 13.37
N GLY A 339 19.10 -1.15 14.26
CA GLY A 339 17.90 -1.91 13.92
C GLY A 339 17.11 -1.27 12.78
N TYR A 340 16.95 0.05 12.80
CA TYR A 340 16.29 0.81 11.74
C TYR A 340 17.01 0.66 10.39
N LEU A 341 18.33 0.82 10.32
CA LEU A 341 19.10 0.62 9.09
C LEU A 341 18.89 -0.79 8.54
N ASN A 342 18.92 -1.79 9.42
CA ASN A 342 18.73 -3.18 9.04
C ASN A 342 17.31 -3.44 8.50
N PHE A 343 16.28 -2.93 9.16
CA PHE A 343 14.91 -3.08 8.73
C PHE A 343 14.62 -2.30 7.44
N LEU A 344 15.21 -1.12 7.27
CA LEU A 344 15.10 -0.35 6.03
C LEU A 344 15.70 -1.12 4.84
N HIS A 345 16.90 -1.65 5.01
CA HIS A 345 17.55 -2.49 4.00
C HIS A 345 16.74 -3.74 3.65
N ARG A 346 16.14 -4.40 4.65
CA ARG A 346 15.28 -5.58 4.43
C ARG A 346 13.95 -5.20 3.77
N ALA A 347 13.35 -4.09 4.16
CA ALA A 347 12.13 -3.59 3.51
C ALA A 347 12.36 -3.27 2.04
N ASP A 348 13.49 -2.62 1.71
CA ASP A 348 13.96 -2.42 0.33
C ASP A 348 14.06 -3.73 -0.46
N TYR A 349 14.70 -4.74 0.13
CA TYR A 349 14.79 -6.07 -0.49
C TYR A 349 13.40 -6.69 -0.72
N GLY A 350 12.53 -6.59 0.28
CA GLY A 350 11.17 -7.11 0.20
C GLY A 350 10.32 -6.45 -0.87
N VAL A 351 10.44 -5.14 -1.03
CA VAL A 351 9.75 -4.40 -2.10
C VAL A 351 10.29 -4.80 -3.47
N GLY A 352 11.61 -4.91 -3.62
CA GLY A 352 12.22 -5.41 -4.85
C GLY A 352 11.77 -6.83 -5.20
N TRP A 353 11.68 -7.71 -4.20
CA TRP A 353 11.15 -9.07 -4.37
C TRP A 353 9.69 -9.07 -4.82
N LEU A 354 8.84 -8.26 -4.18
CA LEU A 354 7.43 -8.15 -4.55
C LEU A 354 7.28 -7.66 -5.99
N TRP A 355 8.04 -6.62 -6.37
CA TRP A 355 8.02 -6.11 -7.74
C TRP A 355 8.49 -7.15 -8.74
N ASN A 356 9.56 -7.88 -8.45
CA ASN A 356 10.04 -8.98 -9.30
C ASN A 356 8.98 -10.08 -9.47
N LYS A 357 8.23 -10.41 -8.42
CA LYS A 357 7.11 -11.35 -8.48
C LYS A 357 5.99 -10.84 -9.39
N ILE A 358 5.62 -9.57 -9.26
CA ILE A 358 4.61 -8.91 -10.10
C ILE A 358 5.03 -8.96 -11.56
N GLN A 359 6.28 -8.59 -11.88
CA GLN A 359 6.80 -8.56 -13.25
C GLN A 359 6.87 -9.94 -13.93
N ASN A 360 6.89 -11.00 -13.15
CA ASN A 360 6.89 -12.38 -13.65
C ASN A 360 5.50 -13.04 -13.59
N HIS A 361 4.44 -12.32 -13.20
CA HIS A 361 3.09 -12.86 -13.11
C HIS A 361 2.30 -12.63 -14.41
N PRO A 362 1.63 -13.66 -14.99
CA PRO A 362 1.01 -13.56 -16.30
C PRO A 362 -0.11 -12.52 -16.43
N VAL A 363 -0.76 -12.15 -15.33
CA VAL A 363 -1.83 -11.14 -15.31
C VAL A 363 -1.32 -9.78 -14.89
N LEU A 364 -0.39 -9.73 -13.92
CA LEU A 364 0.00 -8.47 -13.28
C LEU A 364 1.15 -7.74 -14.00
N ALA A 365 2.02 -8.44 -14.73
CA ALA A 365 3.30 -7.91 -15.22
C ALA A 365 3.18 -6.59 -16.02
N ASN A 366 2.21 -6.51 -16.93
CA ASN A 366 2.04 -5.35 -17.81
C ASN A 366 0.80 -4.50 -17.45
N ASP A 367 0.22 -4.73 -16.28
CA ASP A 367 -1.05 -4.12 -15.90
C ASP A 367 -1.08 -3.70 -14.42
N THR A 368 0.11 -3.48 -13.84
CA THR A 368 0.27 -3.06 -12.44
C THR A 368 1.15 -1.83 -12.34
N ILE A 369 0.70 -0.84 -11.56
CA ILE A 369 1.54 0.25 -11.07
C ILE A 369 1.74 0.05 -9.56
N MET A 370 3.02 0.12 -9.14
CA MET A 370 3.38 0.16 -7.73
C MET A 370 3.70 1.59 -7.32
N VAL A 371 3.09 2.05 -6.23
CA VAL A 371 3.33 3.36 -5.61
C VAL A 371 3.96 3.13 -4.25
N CYS A 372 5.09 3.78 -3.97
CA CYS A 372 5.79 3.68 -2.69
C CYS A 372 5.98 5.05 -2.08
N ILE A 373 5.64 5.23 -0.80
CA ILE A 373 5.89 6.45 -0.04
C ILE A 373 6.08 6.15 1.46
N PRO A 374 6.99 6.81 2.17
CA PRO A 374 6.99 6.85 3.63
C PRO A 374 5.80 7.67 4.17
N GLU A 375 5.25 7.28 5.32
CA GLU A 375 4.18 8.05 5.98
C GLU A 375 4.65 9.45 6.40
N HIS A 376 5.90 9.57 6.83
CA HIS A 376 6.64 10.79 7.15
C HIS A 376 8.15 10.54 7.04
N GLY A 377 8.95 11.58 7.14
CA GLY A 377 10.39 11.49 7.33
C GLY A 377 10.78 11.30 8.80
N ARG A 378 12.06 11.55 9.12
CA ARG A 378 12.54 11.59 10.50
C ARG A 378 13.39 12.84 10.73
N ASN A 379 13.56 13.22 11.98
CA ASN A 379 14.33 14.39 12.37
C ASN A 379 15.76 14.35 11.85
N LEU A 380 16.31 15.49 11.55
CA LEU A 380 17.72 15.67 11.25
C LEU A 380 18.58 15.50 12.52
N ALA A 381 18.12 16.13 13.61
CA ALA A 381 18.78 16.03 14.90
C ALA A 381 18.43 14.71 15.61
N PRO A 382 19.44 13.96 16.12
CA PRO A 382 19.19 12.76 16.89
C PRO A 382 18.60 13.10 18.27
N ASN A 383 17.94 12.12 18.88
CA ASN A 383 17.60 12.16 20.30
C ASN A 383 18.79 11.68 21.19
N ASN A 384 18.57 11.54 22.48
CA ASN A 384 19.64 11.16 23.42
C ASN A 384 19.81 9.64 23.64
N LEU A 385 18.99 8.82 22.97
CA LEU A 385 19.07 7.37 23.12
C LEU A 385 20.14 6.79 22.19
N LYS A 386 20.92 5.87 22.72
CA LYS A 386 21.96 5.16 21.99
C LYS A 386 21.63 3.68 21.92
N ASP A 387 21.86 3.10 20.76
CA ASP A 387 21.81 1.66 20.57
C ASP A 387 23.11 0.96 21.03
N ASN A 388 23.16 -0.36 20.86
CA ASN A 388 24.30 -1.18 21.25
C ASN A 388 25.59 -0.87 20.47
N ASN A 389 25.51 -0.19 19.36
CA ASN A 389 26.63 0.27 18.54
C ASN A 389 27.00 1.74 18.83
N ASN A 390 26.45 2.32 19.92
CA ASN A 390 26.60 3.72 20.31
C ASN A 390 26.06 4.73 19.28
N LEU A 391 25.24 4.30 18.33
CA LEU A 391 24.56 5.20 17.41
C LEU A 391 23.34 5.83 18.09
N LEU A 392 23.15 7.13 17.85
CA LEU A 392 22.03 7.89 18.37
C LEU A 392 20.77 7.59 17.57
N ALA A 393 19.64 7.52 18.24
CA ALA A 393 18.32 7.31 17.65
C ALA A 393 17.70 8.62 17.12
N PHE A 394 16.65 8.52 16.30
CA PHE A 394 15.98 9.66 15.70
C PHE A 394 14.46 9.57 15.84
N ASP A 395 13.88 10.65 16.33
CA ASP A 395 12.44 10.85 16.36
C ASP A 395 11.91 11.41 15.02
N HIS A 396 10.62 11.76 14.94
CA HIS A 396 10.00 12.27 13.72
C HIS A 396 9.08 13.49 13.93
N THR A 397 9.10 14.11 15.11
CA THR A 397 8.18 15.23 15.44
C THR A 397 8.90 16.53 15.80
N GLY A 398 10.22 16.59 15.67
CA GLY A 398 11.01 17.66 16.23
C GLY A 398 11.50 18.71 15.24
N ASP A 399 11.64 18.38 13.96
CA ASP A 399 12.17 19.29 12.96
C ASP A 399 11.59 19.07 11.55
N ASP A 400 11.86 20.02 10.63
CA ASP A 400 11.31 20.01 9.29
C ASP A 400 11.84 18.87 8.40
N ASN A 401 12.95 18.22 8.75
CA ASN A 401 13.45 17.06 8.01
C ASN A 401 12.44 15.90 8.07
N SER A 402 11.66 15.80 9.13
CA SER A 402 10.58 14.83 9.27
C SER A 402 9.43 15.01 8.26
N ARG A 403 9.39 16.15 7.58
CA ARG A 403 8.41 16.46 6.53
C ARG A 403 8.90 16.13 5.12
N ARG A 404 10.18 15.75 4.98
CA ARG A 404 10.80 15.40 3.70
C ARG A 404 10.70 13.91 3.48
N VAL A 405 9.99 13.51 2.44
CA VAL A 405 9.87 12.11 2.01
C VAL A 405 10.12 12.00 0.51
N PHE A 406 10.20 10.78 0.00
CA PHE A 406 10.26 10.51 -1.44
C PHE A 406 9.04 9.69 -1.87
N SER A 407 8.79 9.61 -3.17
CA SER A 407 7.80 8.69 -3.72
C SER A 407 8.30 8.05 -5.00
N LEU A 408 7.92 6.80 -5.21
CA LEU A 408 8.15 6.05 -6.44
C LEU A 408 6.81 5.64 -7.04
N ILE A 409 6.66 5.87 -8.34
CA ILE A 409 5.53 5.37 -9.13
C ILE A 409 6.14 4.56 -10.27
N VAL A 410 6.05 3.24 -10.19
CA VAL A 410 6.68 2.32 -11.15
C VAL A 410 5.63 1.45 -11.82
N GLY A 411 5.80 1.21 -13.12
CA GLY A 411 4.81 0.50 -13.90
C GLY A 411 5.30 0.15 -15.30
N PRO A 412 4.38 -0.29 -16.19
CA PRO A 412 4.71 -0.57 -17.58
C PRO A 412 5.35 0.64 -18.28
N GLU A 413 6.37 0.36 -19.09
CA GLU A 413 7.17 1.39 -19.76
C GLU A 413 6.37 2.28 -20.73
N ASP A 414 5.27 1.76 -21.25
CA ASP A 414 4.33 2.50 -22.11
C ASP A 414 3.28 3.29 -21.34
N LYS A 415 3.34 3.31 -20.00
CA LYS A 415 2.37 3.98 -19.11
C LYS A 415 3.02 4.97 -18.16
N VAL A 416 4.19 4.65 -17.62
CA VAL A 416 4.87 5.45 -16.60
C VAL A 416 6.17 5.98 -17.14
N VAL A 417 6.41 7.29 -16.96
CA VAL A 417 7.67 7.92 -17.38
C VAL A 417 8.83 7.44 -16.50
N ARG A 418 10.02 7.25 -17.09
CA ARG A 418 11.25 6.94 -16.38
C ARG A 418 12.04 8.23 -16.13
N GLN A 419 11.63 8.96 -15.09
CA GLN A 419 12.19 10.27 -14.80
C GLN A 419 12.26 10.56 -13.29
N THR A 420 13.27 11.34 -12.89
CA THR A 420 13.38 11.89 -11.53
C THR A 420 12.79 13.30 -11.49
N PHE A 421 11.92 13.56 -10.52
CA PHE A 421 11.27 14.84 -10.26
C PHE A 421 11.72 15.42 -8.91
N GLY A 422 11.83 16.73 -8.84
CA GLY A 422 12.29 17.45 -7.67
C GLY A 422 13.81 17.47 -7.55
N THR A 423 14.29 18.44 -6.79
CA THR A 423 15.69 18.59 -6.41
C THR A 423 15.75 18.86 -4.92
N ASP A 424 16.96 18.74 -4.33
CA ASP A 424 17.15 18.96 -2.90
C ASP A 424 16.57 20.32 -2.47
N GLY A 425 15.59 20.27 -1.54
CA GLY A 425 14.88 21.45 -1.04
C GLY A 425 13.81 22.04 -1.96
N MET A 426 13.55 21.46 -3.13
CA MET A 426 12.46 21.86 -4.04
C MET A 426 11.51 20.69 -4.30
N PRO A 427 10.46 20.54 -3.49
CA PRO A 427 9.51 19.44 -3.62
C PRO A 427 8.74 19.53 -4.95
N ALA A 428 8.57 18.38 -5.61
CA ALA A 428 7.77 18.24 -6.83
C ALA A 428 6.37 17.73 -6.56
N ALA A 429 6.13 17.17 -5.36
CA ALA A 429 4.87 16.57 -4.95
C ALA A 429 4.62 16.79 -3.46
N GLU A 430 3.41 16.48 -3.01
CA GLU A 430 3.02 16.42 -1.61
C GLU A 430 2.50 15.04 -1.22
N SER A 431 2.56 14.69 0.06
CA SER A 431 2.07 13.39 0.55
C SER A 431 0.58 13.16 0.27
N VAL A 432 -0.21 14.23 0.20
CA VAL A 432 -1.65 14.21 -0.14
C VAL A 432 -1.93 13.89 -1.61
N ASP A 433 -0.93 13.94 -2.49
CA ASP A 433 -1.10 13.71 -3.94
C ASP A 433 -1.29 12.22 -4.28
N ILE A 434 -1.00 11.32 -3.34
CA ILE A 434 -1.03 9.87 -3.59
C ILE A 434 -2.46 9.37 -3.85
N VAL A 435 -3.42 9.77 -3.04
CA VAL A 435 -4.83 9.32 -3.19
C VAL A 435 -5.43 9.75 -4.54
N PRO A 436 -5.38 11.05 -4.94
CA PRO A 436 -5.88 11.44 -6.25
C PRO A 436 -5.10 10.79 -7.41
N THR A 437 -3.81 10.52 -7.23
CA THR A 437 -2.99 9.82 -8.24
C THR A 437 -3.41 8.35 -8.38
N ILE A 438 -3.66 7.62 -7.29
CA ILE A 438 -4.20 6.26 -7.33
C ILE A 438 -5.59 6.26 -7.99
N ALA A 439 -6.43 7.24 -7.66
CA ALA A 439 -7.75 7.37 -8.26
C ALA A 439 -7.68 7.60 -9.78
N HIS A 440 -6.74 8.39 -10.25
CA HIS A 440 -6.47 8.59 -11.68
C HIS A 440 -5.98 7.30 -12.34
N ILE A 441 -5.02 6.59 -11.74
CA ILE A 441 -4.49 5.32 -12.27
C ILE A 441 -5.63 4.32 -12.49
N LEU A 442 -6.52 4.18 -11.52
CA LEU A 442 -7.66 3.24 -11.57
C LEU A 442 -8.91 3.81 -12.23
N GLY A 443 -8.85 5.02 -12.79
CA GLY A 443 -9.89 5.63 -13.61
C GLY A 443 -11.17 6.08 -12.91
N PHE A 444 -11.14 6.30 -11.60
CA PHE A 444 -12.31 6.78 -10.83
C PHE A 444 -12.15 8.21 -10.28
N TYR A 445 -11.06 8.90 -10.62
CA TYR A 445 -10.77 10.24 -10.10
C TYR A 445 -11.88 11.24 -10.39
N ASP A 446 -12.42 11.25 -11.62
CA ASP A 446 -13.45 12.20 -12.03
C ASP A 446 -14.82 11.97 -11.37
N ASP A 447 -15.04 10.77 -10.82
CA ASP A 447 -16.30 10.38 -10.16
C ASP A 447 -16.29 10.63 -8.64
N MET A 448 -15.14 10.97 -8.06
CA MET A 448 -15.02 11.25 -6.63
C MET A 448 -15.18 12.76 -6.32
N PRO A 449 -15.58 13.11 -5.09
CA PRO A 449 -15.78 14.52 -4.70
C PRO A 449 -14.44 15.24 -4.48
N HIS A 450 -13.90 15.87 -5.51
CA HIS A 450 -12.60 16.54 -5.48
C HIS A 450 -12.46 17.60 -4.37
N GLY A 451 -13.54 18.24 -3.96
CA GLY A 451 -13.52 19.24 -2.88
C GLY A 451 -13.16 18.69 -1.51
N LEU A 452 -13.01 17.38 -1.36
CA LEU A 452 -12.53 16.73 -0.13
C LEU A 452 -11.01 16.52 -0.11
N LEU A 453 -10.32 16.66 -1.24
CA LEU A 453 -8.88 16.38 -1.36
C LEU A 453 -8.06 17.66 -1.22
N ASN A 454 -6.90 17.58 -0.58
CA ASN A 454 -5.89 18.64 -0.58
C ASN A 454 -4.86 18.46 -1.72
N GLY A 455 -4.70 17.24 -2.22
CA GLY A 455 -3.72 16.88 -3.23
C GLY A 455 -4.22 17.00 -4.67
N ARG A 456 -3.30 16.84 -5.61
CA ARG A 456 -3.52 16.80 -7.06
C ARG A 456 -3.11 15.45 -7.64
N VAL A 457 -3.52 15.16 -8.86
CA VAL A 457 -2.95 14.05 -9.62
C VAL A 457 -1.55 14.41 -10.09
N LEU A 458 -0.60 13.51 -9.89
CA LEU A 458 0.79 13.61 -10.39
C LEU A 458 0.82 13.19 -11.88
N THR A 459 0.18 13.98 -12.73
CA THR A 459 0.03 13.67 -14.16
C THR A 459 1.37 13.55 -14.88
N GLU A 460 2.41 14.25 -14.41
CA GLU A 460 3.76 14.17 -14.92
C GLU A 460 4.42 12.79 -14.79
N ALA A 461 3.86 11.90 -13.98
CA ALA A 461 4.32 10.52 -13.83
C ALA A 461 3.89 9.60 -15.00
N PHE A 462 2.97 10.04 -15.85
CA PHE A 462 2.35 9.21 -16.89
C PHE A 462 2.64 9.70 -18.30
N LEU A 463 2.57 8.77 -19.28
CA LEU A 463 2.78 9.03 -20.70
C LEU A 463 1.51 9.46 -21.43
#